data_dd0227428ac801799ae42469b6e0b1c6
#
_entry.id   dd0227428ac801799ae42469b6e0b1c6
#
_cell.length_a   1.000
_cell.length_b   1.000
_cell.length_c   1.000
_cell.angle_alpha   90.00
_cell.angle_beta   90.00
_cell.angle_gamma   90.00
#
_symmetry.space_group_name_H-M   'P 1'
#
loop_
_entity.id
_entity.type
_entity.pdbx_description
1 polymer ?
#
loop_
_entity_poly.entity_id
_entity_poly.type
_entity_poly.pdbx_seq_one_letter_code
_entity_poly.pdbx_strand_id
1 'polypeptide(L)'
;IINQTDINTIQLHGNESIQLIRNIKKLNSKIRIIKAIPATRNLNNNIQKYKDEIDMFIIDTPSITYGGTGQSFDWKLLKKIKGVDFLIAGGLDFEKIKRLEIYSFGQCGYDISTGIESHNEKDFNKMTRILKFLKGDE
;
A
#
# COMPACT_ATOMS: atom_id res chain seq x y z
N ILE A 1 14.80 -3.24 20.03
CA ILE A 1 13.37 -3.56 19.81
C ILE A 1 13.26 -4.84 18.98
N ILE A 2 13.79 -4.91 17.75
CA ILE A 2 13.64 -6.07 16.85
C ILE A 2 14.09 -7.39 17.47
N ASN A 3 15.20 -7.41 18.20
CA ASN A 3 15.72 -8.61 18.86
C ASN A 3 15.06 -8.91 20.23
N GLN A 4 14.16 -8.05 20.67
CA GLN A 4 13.47 -8.16 21.97
C GLN A 4 11.97 -8.43 21.83
N THR A 5 11.50 -8.58 20.58
CA THR A 5 10.10 -8.78 20.25
C THR A 5 9.97 -9.84 19.16
N ASP A 6 8.81 -10.45 19.05
CA ASP A 6 8.47 -11.42 17.99
C ASP A 6 8.04 -10.75 16.68
N ILE A 7 8.42 -9.48 16.47
CA ILE A 7 8.12 -8.75 15.23
C ILE A 7 8.88 -9.40 14.08
N ASN A 8 8.14 -9.79 13.04
CA ASN A 8 8.67 -10.39 11.83
C ASN A 8 8.52 -9.48 10.59
N THR A 9 7.78 -8.39 10.72
CA THR A 9 7.51 -7.46 9.61
C THR A 9 7.57 -6.02 10.10
N ILE A 10 8.22 -5.16 9.34
CA ILE A 10 8.33 -3.72 9.62
C ILE A 10 7.82 -2.94 8.41
N GLN A 11 6.97 -1.94 8.66
CA GLN A 11 6.58 -0.97 7.66
C GLN A 11 7.38 0.32 7.83
N LEU A 12 8.00 0.78 6.75
CA LEU A 12 8.73 2.03 6.66
C LEU A 12 7.91 3.05 5.86
N HIS A 13 7.65 4.22 6.43
CA HIS A 13 6.75 5.22 5.87
C HIS A 13 7.42 6.61 5.71
N GLY A 14 8.73 6.68 5.78
CA GLY A 14 9.50 7.92 5.68
C GLY A 14 10.50 7.89 4.51
N ASN A 15 11.52 8.71 4.64
CA ASN A 15 12.63 8.78 3.67
C ASN A 15 13.85 7.98 4.15
N GLU A 16 13.61 6.74 4.56
CA GLU A 16 14.66 5.87 5.09
C GLU A 16 15.73 5.62 4.02
N SER A 17 16.98 5.66 4.44
CA SER A 17 18.09 5.34 3.54
C SER A 17 18.19 3.83 3.28
N ILE A 18 18.70 3.46 2.11
CA ILE A 18 19.00 2.05 1.79
C ILE A 18 19.94 1.45 2.83
N GLN A 19 20.91 2.24 3.32
CA GLN A 19 21.84 1.77 4.35
C GLN A 19 21.13 1.40 5.65
N LEU A 20 20.12 2.18 6.08
CA LEU A 20 19.31 1.85 7.26
C LEU A 20 18.54 0.53 7.04
N ILE A 21 17.94 0.36 5.86
CA ILE A 21 17.19 -0.86 5.51
C ILE A 21 18.13 -2.08 5.55
N ARG A 22 19.31 -1.98 4.97
CA ARG A 22 20.32 -3.04 5.03
C ARG A 22 20.77 -3.35 6.46
N ASN A 23 20.91 -2.33 7.29
CA ASN A 23 21.27 -2.52 8.69
C ASN A 23 20.15 -3.26 9.46
N ILE A 24 18.88 -2.95 9.19
CA ILE A 24 17.75 -3.69 9.77
C ILE A 24 17.80 -5.17 9.35
N LYS A 25 18.00 -5.47 8.09
CA LYS A 25 18.12 -6.86 7.59
C LYS A 25 19.34 -7.60 8.14
N LYS A 26 20.45 -6.90 8.42
CA LYS A 26 21.60 -7.50 9.10
C LYS A 26 21.32 -7.90 10.54
N LEU A 27 20.47 -7.14 11.26
CA LEU A 27 20.07 -7.48 12.63
C LEU A 27 19.17 -8.72 12.67
N ASN A 28 18.33 -8.91 11.69
CA ASN A 28 17.48 -10.08 11.54
C ASN A 28 17.14 -10.30 10.07
N SER A 29 17.81 -11.29 9.45
CA SER A 29 17.63 -11.61 8.02
C SER A 29 16.24 -12.12 7.65
N LYS A 30 15.47 -12.59 8.64
CA LYS A 30 14.09 -13.07 8.41
C LYS A 30 13.03 -11.97 8.44
N ILE A 31 13.44 -10.74 8.81
CA ILE A 31 12.49 -9.65 8.90
C ILE A 31 12.01 -9.23 7.51
N ARG A 32 10.70 -9.12 7.33
CA ARG A 32 10.11 -8.58 6.11
C ARG A 32 10.01 -7.06 6.22
N ILE A 33 10.32 -6.37 5.15
CA ILE A 33 10.24 -4.91 5.08
C ILE A 33 9.23 -4.50 4.04
N ILE A 34 8.23 -3.76 4.49
CA ILE A 34 7.22 -3.12 3.65
C ILE A 34 7.56 -1.64 3.56
N LYS A 35 7.61 -1.08 2.35
CA LYS A 35 7.92 0.33 2.12
C LYS A 35 6.73 1.07 1.56
N ALA A 36 6.21 2.06 2.29
CA ALA A 36 5.21 2.97 1.77
C ALA A 36 5.87 4.05 0.90
N ILE A 37 5.31 4.27 -0.29
CA ILE A 37 5.76 5.24 -1.27
C ILE A 37 4.55 6.03 -1.78
N PRO A 38 4.62 7.38 -1.80
CA PRO A 38 3.54 8.18 -2.36
C PRO A 38 3.46 8.00 -3.89
N ALA A 39 2.24 7.90 -4.40
CA ALA A 39 1.96 7.79 -5.82
C ALA A 39 2.12 9.15 -6.52
N THR A 40 3.35 9.53 -6.79
CA THR A 40 3.75 10.74 -7.50
C THR A 40 4.33 10.42 -8.86
N ARG A 41 4.67 11.45 -9.66
CA ARG A 41 5.37 11.28 -10.94
C ARG A 41 6.71 10.52 -10.81
N ASN A 42 7.32 10.55 -9.62
CA ASN A 42 8.57 9.84 -9.33
C ASN A 42 8.37 8.40 -8.82
N LEU A 43 7.13 7.88 -8.81
CA LEU A 43 6.80 6.58 -8.26
C LEU A 43 7.74 5.47 -8.75
N ASN A 44 7.91 5.34 -10.08
CA ASN A 44 8.75 4.28 -10.64
C ASN A 44 10.23 4.43 -10.25
N ASN A 45 10.75 5.65 -10.22
CA ASN A 45 12.14 5.88 -9.78
C ASN A 45 12.34 5.48 -8.31
N ASN A 46 11.36 5.78 -7.46
CA ASN A 46 11.39 5.39 -6.07
C ASN A 46 11.30 3.86 -5.91
N ILE A 47 10.44 3.18 -6.68
CA ILE A 47 10.38 1.71 -6.68
C ILE A 47 11.73 1.12 -7.12
N GLN A 48 12.30 1.59 -8.22
CA GLN A 48 13.60 1.11 -8.70
C GLN A 48 14.71 1.30 -7.67
N LYS A 49 14.69 2.40 -6.93
CA LYS A 49 15.65 2.69 -5.87
C LYS A 49 15.64 1.65 -4.75
N TYR A 50 14.47 1.15 -4.37
CA TYR A 50 14.28 0.31 -3.18
C TYR A 50 14.01 -1.16 -3.49
N LYS A 51 13.67 -1.55 -4.72
CA LYS A 51 13.12 -2.86 -5.08
C LYS A 51 13.94 -4.06 -4.61
N ASP A 52 15.27 -3.93 -4.60
CA ASP A 52 16.16 -5.04 -4.23
C ASP A 52 16.32 -5.23 -2.71
N GLU A 53 15.81 -4.27 -1.93
CA GLU A 53 15.94 -4.25 -0.46
C GLU A 53 14.60 -4.45 0.26
N ILE A 54 13.48 -4.44 -0.47
CA ILE A 54 12.13 -4.39 0.06
C ILE A 54 11.35 -5.65 -0.36
N ASP A 55 10.56 -6.18 0.55
CA ASP A 55 9.75 -7.37 0.29
C ASP A 55 8.39 -7.03 -0.34
N MET A 56 7.82 -5.85 -0.03
CA MET A 56 6.56 -5.39 -0.57
C MET A 56 6.46 -3.87 -0.50
N PHE A 57 5.78 -3.26 -1.45
CA PHE A 57 5.47 -1.84 -1.44
C PHE A 57 4.02 -1.58 -1.01
N ILE A 58 3.77 -0.45 -0.36
CA ILE A 58 2.45 0.17 -0.25
C ILE A 58 2.48 1.44 -1.07
N ILE A 59 1.62 1.52 -2.07
CA ILE A 59 1.50 2.71 -2.91
C ILE A 59 0.38 3.58 -2.36
N ASP A 60 0.79 4.66 -1.70
CA ASP A 60 -0.14 5.61 -1.09
C ASP A 60 -0.65 6.59 -2.15
N THR A 61 -1.89 6.40 -2.57
CA THR A 61 -2.55 7.24 -3.55
C THR A 61 -3.18 8.45 -2.87
N PRO A 62 -3.11 9.65 -3.47
CA PRO A 62 -3.80 10.80 -2.91
C PRO A 62 -5.29 10.52 -2.86
N SER A 63 -5.95 10.90 -1.78
CA SER A 63 -7.40 10.76 -1.62
C SER A 63 -8.10 11.50 -2.76
N ILE A 64 -8.81 10.76 -3.61
CA ILE A 64 -9.59 11.35 -4.69
C ILE A 64 -10.84 11.94 -4.07
N THR A 65 -10.82 13.23 -3.76
CA THR A 65 -12.05 13.98 -3.50
C THR A 65 -12.74 14.20 -4.85
N TYR A 66 -13.90 13.60 -5.03
CA TYR A 66 -14.79 13.94 -6.12
C TYR A 66 -15.24 15.40 -5.94
N GLY A 67 -14.81 16.26 -6.86
CA GLY A 67 -15.32 17.61 -6.97
C GLY A 67 -14.46 18.67 -6.30
N GLY A 68 -13.62 19.31 -7.06
CA GLY A 68 -13.01 20.59 -6.76
C GLY A 68 -11.48 20.55 -6.61
N THR A 69 -10.85 21.26 -7.54
CA THR A 69 -9.42 21.59 -7.66
C THR A 69 -8.49 20.50 -8.21
N GLY A 70 -8.70 20.04 -9.43
CA GLY A 70 -7.69 20.04 -10.48
C GLY A 70 -6.53 19.07 -10.48
N GLN A 71 -6.38 18.14 -9.54
CA GLN A 71 -5.36 17.10 -9.66
C GLN A 71 -5.98 15.71 -9.45
N SER A 72 -6.54 15.17 -10.51
CA SER A 72 -6.88 13.75 -10.58
C SER A 72 -5.56 12.95 -10.57
N PHE A 73 -5.41 12.03 -9.62
CA PHE A 73 -4.33 11.06 -9.65
C PHE A 73 -4.41 10.24 -10.96
N ASP A 74 -3.32 10.22 -11.70
CA ASP A 74 -3.26 9.42 -12.93
C ASP A 74 -2.99 7.95 -12.60
N TRP A 75 -4.06 7.15 -12.56
CA TRP A 75 -4.01 5.70 -12.36
C TRP A 75 -3.09 4.97 -13.36
N LYS A 76 -2.76 5.60 -14.49
CA LYS A 76 -1.79 5.04 -15.45
C LYS A 76 -0.40 4.88 -14.84
N LEU A 77 -0.07 5.61 -13.78
CA LEU A 77 1.19 5.44 -13.05
C LEU A 77 1.30 4.03 -12.45
N LEU A 78 0.20 3.46 -11.96
CA LEU A 78 0.18 2.11 -11.39
C LEU A 78 0.44 1.03 -12.44
N LYS A 79 0.00 1.23 -13.69
CA LYS A 79 0.25 0.30 -14.80
C LYS A 79 1.74 0.12 -15.13
N LYS A 80 2.56 1.09 -14.75
CA LYS A 80 4.00 1.07 -14.99
C LYS A 80 4.77 0.26 -13.95
N ILE A 81 4.13 -0.11 -12.84
CA ILE A 81 4.77 -0.91 -11.79
C ILE A 81 4.93 -2.34 -12.31
N LYS A 82 6.17 -2.84 -12.33
CA LYS A 82 6.50 -4.17 -12.80
C LYS A 82 7.53 -4.84 -11.89
N GLY A 83 7.37 -6.16 -11.71
CA GLY A 83 8.37 -7.00 -11.05
C GLY A 83 8.51 -6.78 -9.54
N VAL A 84 7.52 -6.19 -8.90
CA VAL A 84 7.44 -6.02 -7.45
C VAL A 84 6.02 -6.27 -6.96
N ASP A 85 5.90 -6.79 -5.75
CA ASP A 85 4.61 -6.93 -5.06
C ASP A 85 4.21 -5.61 -4.42
N PHE A 86 2.96 -5.21 -4.56
CA PHE A 86 2.46 -3.98 -3.95
C PHE A 86 0.99 -4.02 -3.55
N LEU A 87 0.68 -3.29 -2.50
CA LEU A 87 -0.67 -2.95 -2.08
C LEU A 87 -0.99 -1.52 -2.51
N ILE A 88 -2.25 -1.24 -2.76
CA ILE A 88 -2.74 0.13 -2.96
C ILE A 88 -3.34 0.63 -1.66
N ALA A 89 -2.97 1.86 -1.27
CA ALA A 89 -3.47 2.58 -0.11
C ALA A 89 -3.98 3.97 -0.51
N GLY A 90 -4.48 4.73 0.45
CA GLY A 90 -4.88 6.13 0.29
C GLY A 90 -6.38 6.33 0.11
N GLY A 91 -7.09 6.57 1.21
CA GLY A 91 -8.52 6.91 1.23
C GLY A 91 -9.41 5.91 0.51
N LEU A 92 -9.07 4.62 0.55
CA LEU A 92 -9.83 3.56 -0.10
C LEU A 92 -11.12 3.28 0.66
N ASP A 93 -12.18 3.05 -0.10
CA ASP A 93 -13.48 2.56 0.33
C ASP A 93 -13.95 1.44 -0.60
N PHE A 94 -15.10 0.84 -0.33
CA PHE A 94 -15.64 -0.26 -1.12
C PHE A 94 -15.79 0.10 -2.62
N GLU A 95 -16.30 1.29 -2.93
CA GLU A 95 -16.55 1.69 -4.33
C GLU A 95 -15.24 1.93 -5.10
N LYS A 96 -14.22 2.47 -4.43
CA LYS A 96 -12.89 2.62 -5.04
C LYS A 96 -12.23 1.28 -5.28
N ILE A 97 -12.33 0.35 -4.33
CA ILE A 97 -11.79 -1.01 -4.49
C ILE A 97 -12.46 -1.72 -5.67
N LYS A 98 -13.77 -1.64 -5.82
CA LYS A 98 -14.47 -2.20 -6.99
C LYS A 98 -13.90 -1.68 -8.31
N ARG A 99 -13.64 -0.38 -8.40
CA ARG A 99 -13.04 0.22 -9.60
C ARG A 99 -11.61 -0.27 -9.82
N LEU A 100 -10.82 -0.38 -8.76
CA LEU A 100 -9.45 -0.87 -8.85
C LEU A 100 -9.39 -2.32 -9.31
N GLU A 101 -10.31 -3.17 -8.89
CA GLU A 101 -10.44 -4.55 -9.37
C GLU A 101 -10.76 -4.61 -10.87
N ILE A 102 -11.63 -3.72 -11.37
CA ILE A 102 -11.94 -3.62 -12.80
C ILE A 102 -10.69 -3.24 -13.61
N TYR A 103 -9.87 -2.30 -13.12
CA TYR A 103 -8.65 -1.87 -13.82
C TYR A 103 -7.51 -2.88 -13.73
N SER A 104 -7.42 -3.66 -12.66
CA SER A 104 -6.41 -4.70 -12.44
C SER A 104 -4.98 -4.24 -12.76
N PHE A 105 -4.41 -3.42 -11.88
CA PHE A 105 -3.05 -2.89 -12.07
C PHE A 105 -1.94 -3.86 -11.68
N GLY A 106 -2.27 -5.07 -11.23
CA GLY A 106 -1.34 -6.07 -10.73
C GLY A 106 -1.04 -5.94 -9.23
N GLN A 107 -1.88 -5.20 -8.50
CA GLN A 107 -1.81 -5.13 -7.04
C GLN A 107 -2.08 -6.49 -6.39
N CYS A 108 -1.38 -6.77 -5.27
CA CYS A 108 -1.61 -7.97 -4.44
C CYS A 108 -2.78 -7.79 -3.46
N GLY A 109 -3.25 -6.57 -3.26
CA GLY A 109 -4.33 -6.24 -2.34
C GLY A 109 -4.36 -4.77 -1.97
N TYR A 110 -4.96 -4.47 -0.82
CA TYR A 110 -5.27 -3.10 -0.39
C TYR A 110 -4.91 -2.88 1.07
N ASP A 111 -4.43 -1.69 1.38
CA ASP A 111 -4.27 -1.17 2.75
C ASP A 111 -5.36 -0.13 3.02
N ILE A 112 -6.28 -0.44 3.93
CA ILE A 112 -7.50 0.33 4.16
C ILE A 112 -7.57 0.74 5.64
N SER A 113 -7.75 2.03 5.88
CA SER A 113 -7.92 2.57 7.22
C SER A 113 -9.32 3.19 7.38
N THR A 114 -9.49 4.44 6.99
CA THR A 114 -10.73 5.20 7.22
C THR A 114 -11.94 4.69 6.43
N GLY A 115 -11.72 4.06 5.28
CA GLY A 115 -12.80 3.52 4.45
C GLY A 115 -13.59 2.36 5.07
N ILE A 116 -13.08 1.78 6.16
CA ILE A 116 -13.74 0.74 6.94
C ILE A 116 -14.15 1.24 8.34
N GLU A 117 -14.28 2.55 8.51
CA GLU A 117 -14.69 3.17 9.78
C GLU A 117 -16.10 3.74 9.70
N SER A 118 -16.80 3.72 10.83
CA SER A 118 -18.02 4.45 11.12
C SER A 118 -17.85 5.09 12.50
N HIS A 119 -18.09 6.41 12.60
CA HIS A 119 -17.92 7.16 13.86
C HIS A 119 -16.51 7.03 14.47
N ASN A 120 -15.46 7.00 13.62
CA ASN A 120 -14.05 6.81 13.99
C ASN A 120 -13.71 5.45 14.62
N GLU A 121 -14.57 4.46 14.49
CA GLU A 121 -14.33 3.08 14.91
C GLU A 121 -14.40 2.13 13.72
N LYS A 122 -13.68 1.03 13.78
CA LYS A 122 -13.69 0.00 12.72
C LYS A 122 -15.07 -0.63 12.63
N ASP A 123 -15.65 -0.61 11.43
CA ASP A 123 -16.98 -1.11 11.12
C ASP A 123 -16.91 -2.54 10.57
N PHE A 124 -17.41 -3.49 11.34
CA PHE A 124 -17.42 -4.90 10.95
C PHE A 124 -18.15 -5.17 9.63
N ASN A 125 -19.26 -4.49 9.38
CA ASN A 125 -20.06 -4.70 8.15
C ASN A 125 -19.30 -4.20 6.93
N LYS A 126 -18.63 -3.03 7.01
CA LYS A 126 -17.79 -2.51 5.95
C LYS A 126 -16.62 -3.43 5.65
N MET A 127 -15.96 -3.93 6.69
CA MET A 127 -14.85 -4.89 6.55
C MET A 127 -15.33 -6.18 5.87
N THR A 128 -16.41 -6.76 6.37
CA THR A 128 -16.98 -8.02 5.84
C THR A 128 -17.40 -7.86 4.38
N ARG A 129 -18.04 -6.75 4.02
CA ARG A 129 -18.45 -6.47 2.64
C ARG A 129 -17.25 -6.46 1.68
N ILE A 130 -16.19 -5.77 2.04
CA ILE A 130 -14.96 -5.73 1.22
C ILE A 130 -14.35 -7.14 1.10
N LEU A 131 -14.24 -7.87 2.21
CA LEU A 131 -13.65 -9.21 2.20
C LEU A 131 -14.44 -10.20 1.34
N LYS A 132 -15.77 -10.19 1.41
CA LYS A 132 -16.63 -11.03 0.55
C LYS A 132 -16.43 -10.70 -0.92
N PHE A 133 -16.46 -9.42 -1.27
CA PHE A 133 -16.25 -8.96 -2.64
C PHE A 133 -14.89 -9.43 -3.20
N LEU A 134 -13.80 -9.24 -2.43
CA LEU A 134 -12.46 -9.64 -2.87
C LEU A 134 -12.28 -11.17 -2.97
N LYS A 135 -13.07 -11.95 -2.23
CA LYS A 135 -13.09 -13.43 -2.32
C LYS A 135 -13.99 -13.98 -3.42
N GLY A 136 -14.79 -13.12 -4.04
CA GLY A 136 -15.76 -13.55 -5.05
C GLY A 136 -17.01 -14.21 -4.44
N ASP A 137 -17.34 -13.92 -3.19
CA ASP A 137 -18.48 -14.46 -2.46
C ASP A 137 -19.76 -13.60 -2.64
N GLU A 138 -19.73 -12.61 -3.54
CA GLU A 138 -20.89 -11.77 -3.93
C GLU A 138 -21.18 -11.88 -5.43
#